data_80f8a18c5091430dba507ca6864aa3ea
#
_entry.id   80f8a18c5091430dba507ca6864aa3ea
#
_cell.length_a   1.000
_cell.length_b   1.000
_cell.length_c   1.000
_cell.angle_alpha   90.00
_cell.angle_beta   90.00
_cell.angle_gamma   90.00
#
_symmetry.space_group_name_H-M   'P 1'
#
loop_
_entity.id
_entity.type
_entity.pdbx_description
1 polymer ?
#
loop_
_entity_poly.entity_id
_entity_poly.type
_entity_poly.pdbx_seq_one_letter_code
_entity_poly.pdbx_strand_id
1 'polypeptide(L)'
;MSDFDLREQLPVANLPIAKIAIAFVLILLLYNSYSVIGAGERGIVFSRFGGVQDRILDEGIQFKLPFVEDIIPMDVKIRKSETGVAASTKDLQNVSSTIALNYHVDPGTVNIIYQEIGIFFKERIIDPSVQEAVKAVAAQFTAEELITRRAEVRDKIKETLDGRLNNFNILVDEFNIIDFSFSQTFNNAIEAKQTAEQSALKAERDLDRIKIEAEQAITQARAEAEGQRLQRETITPTLLQLRAIEKWDGHFPQVVGQSMPFIDLKSLQPR
;
A
#
# COMPACT_ATOMS: atom_id res chain seq x y z
N MET A 1 -85.43 22.04 -43.51
CA MET A 1 -84.14 21.37 -43.35
C MET A 1 -83.30 22.35 -42.57
N SER A 2 -83.16 22.12 -41.27
CA SER A 2 -82.69 23.00 -40.26
C SER A 2 -81.15 22.90 -40.14
N ASP A 3 -80.52 24.03 -40.40
CA ASP A 3 -79.09 24.18 -40.12
C ASP A 3 -78.85 24.12 -38.61
N PHE A 4 -78.10 23.12 -38.18
CA PHE A 4 -77.66 22.90 -36.78
C PHE A 4 -76.37 23.74 -36.55
N ASP A 5 -76.59 24.94 -36.01
CA ASP A 5 -75.47 25.87 -35.68
C ASP A 5 -74.84 25.47 -34.38
N LEU A 6 -73.80 24.64 -34.46
CA LEU A 6 -72.91 24.21 -33.33
C LEU A 6 -71.83 25.29 -33.02
N ARG A 7 -72.30 26.47 -32.70
CA ARG A 7 -71.48 27.45 -31.99
C ARG A 7 -71.92 27.52 -30.54
N GLU A 8 -71.69 26.45 -29.82
CA GLU A 8 -71.70 26.49 -28.36
C GLU A 8 -70.55 27.37 -27.92
N GLN A 9 -70.84 28.65 -27.70
CA GLN A 9 -69.93 29.65 -27.12
C GLN A 9 -69.59 29.20 -25.71
N LEU A 10 -68.40 28.59 -25.55
CA LEU A 10 -67.78 28.51 -24.23
C LEU A 10 -67.76 29.95 -23.66
N PRO A 11 -68.32 30.19 -22.47
CA PRO A 11 -68.23 31.50 -21.85
C PRO A 11 -66.78 31.76 -21.55
N VAL A 12 -66.11 32.53 -22.41
CA VAL A 12 -64.85 33.15 -22.07
C VAL A 12 -65.22 34.17 -20.99
N ALA A 13 -65.29 33.66 -19.74
CA ALA A 13 -65.50 34.54 -18.58
C ALA A 13 -64.58 35.72 -18.73
N ASN A 14 -65.12 36.91 -18.63
CA ASN A 14 -64.39 38.17 -18.57
C ASN A 14 -63.50 38.17 -17.31
N LEU A 15 -62.48 37.33 -17.30
CA LEU A 15 -61.38 37.49 -16.33
C LEU A 15 -60.65 38.74 -16.75
N PRO A 16 -60.69 39.80 -15.96
CA PRO A 16 -59.97 40.99 -16.31
C PRO A 16 -58.50 40.61 -16.49
N ILE A 17 -57.89 41.02 -17.60
CA ILE A 17 -56.53 40.73 -18.00
C ILE A 17 -55.55 40.91 -16.80
N ALA A 18 -55.83 41.87 -15.91
CA ALA A 18 -55.12 42.07 -14.66
C ALA A 18 -55.12 40.86 -13.71
N LYS A 19 -56.23 40.12 -13.58
CA LYS A 19 -56.32 38.91 -12.72
C LYS A 19 -55.49 37.74 -13.31
N ILE A 20 -55.49 37.59 -14.63
CA ILE A 20 -54.69 36.58 -15.35
C ILE A 20 -53.19 36.90 -15.16
N ALA A 21 -52.83 38.19 -15.34
CA ALA A 21 -51.46 38.65 -15.13
C ALA A 21 -50.97 38.43 -13.68
N ILE A 22 -51.78 38.73 -12.68
CA ILE A 22 -51.49 38.50 -11.27
C ILE A 22 -51.35 37.01 -10.99
N ALA A 23 -52.25 36.17 -11.49
CA ALA A 23 -52.17 34.71 -11.33
C ALA A 23 -50.89 34.13 -11.98
N PHE A 24 -50.52 34.62 -13.16
CA PHE A 24 -49.28 34.22 -13.83
C PHE A 24 -48.03 34.62 -13.03
N VAL A 25 -48.00 35.85 -12.49
CA VAL A 25 -46.90 36.31 -11.61
C VAL A 25 -46.83 35.50 -10.33
N LEU A 26 -47.94 35.14 -9.71
CA LEU A 26 -47.99 34.27 -8.53
C LEU A 26 -47.48 32.87 -8.85
N ILE A 27 -47.81 32.27 -9.98
CA ILE A 27 -47.30 30.97 -10.42
C ILE A 27 -45.81 31.03 -10.67
N LEU A 28 -45.29 32.10 -11.32
CA LEU A 28 -43.86 32.30 -11.51
C LEU A 28 -43.11 32.45 -10.18
N LEU A 29 -43.65 33.17 -9.21
CA LEU A 29 -43.10 33.31 -7.87
C LEU A 29 -43.06 31.98 -7.15
N LEU A 30 -44.16 31.22 -7.18
CA LEU A 30 -44.22 29.86 -6.57
C LEU A 30 -43.21 28.91 -7.21
N TYR A 31 -43.10 28.93 -8.54
CA TYR A 31 -42.15 28.09 -9.26
C TYR A 31 -40.69 28.38 -8.91
N ASN A 32 -40.32 29.65 -8.70
CA ASN A 32 -38.98 30.07 -8.27
C ASN A 32 -38.75 30.04 -6.76
N SER A 33 -39.77 29.70 -5.95
CA SER A 33 -39.71 29.74 -4.49
C SER A 33 -39.16 28.46 -3.85
N TYR A 34 -38.90 27.42 -4.61
CA TYR A 34 -38.34 26.17 -4.07
C TYR A 34 -37.09 25.72 -4.84
N SER A 35 -36.26 24.98 -4.15
CA SER A 35 -35.11 24.27 -4.72
C SER A 35 -35.01 22.87 -4.12
N VAL A 36 -34.54 21.92 -4.89
CA VAL A 36 -34.35 20.52 -4.43
C VAL A 36 -32.86 20.32 -4.22
N ILE A 37 -32.49 19.96 -2.99
CA ILE A 37 -31.11 19.61 -2.61
C ILE A 37 -31.01 18.09 -2.65
N GLY A 38 -30.00 17.58 -3.36
CA GLY A 38 -29.79 16.14 -3.51
C GLY A 38 -29.37 15.44 -2.20
N ALA A 39 -29.51 14.12 -2.18
CA ALA A 39 -29.05 13.31 -1.04
C ALA A 39 -27.53 13.42 -0.89
N GLY A 40 -27.08 13.73 0.34
CA GLY A 40 -25.66 13.95 0.66
C GLY A 40 -25.10 15.27 0.14
N GLU A 41 -25.98 16.25 -0.10
CA GLU A 41 -25.63 17.64 -0.38
C GLU A 41 -26.16 18.56 0.71
N ARG A 42 -25.54 19.72 0.87
CA ARG A 42 -26.02 20.81 1.72
C ARG A 42 -26.25 22.04 0.87
N GLY A 43 -27.33 22.74 1.12
CA GLY A 43 -27.66 23.98 0.42
C GLY A 43 -27.09 25.19 1.14
N ILE A 44 -26.25 25.94 0.44
CA ILE A 44 -25.71 27.21 0.90
C ILE A 44 -26.64 28.32 0.37
N VAL A 45 -27.15 29.16 1.28
CA VAL A 45 -28.02 30.27 0.91
C VAL A 45 -27.18 31.49 0.61
N PHE A 46 -27.21 31.93 -0.63
CA PHE A 46 -26.62 33.19 -1.06
C PHE A 46 -27.71 34.24 -1.29
N SER A 47 -27.71 35.28 -0.50
CA SER A 47 -28.60 36.43 -0.69
C SER A 47 -27.91 37.53 -1.48
N ARG A 48 -28.61 38.10 -2.46
CA ARG A 48 -28.06 39.21 -3.26
C ARG A 48 -27.86 40.51 -2.45
N PHE A 49 -28.49 40.62 -1.30
CA PHE A 49 -28.35 41.78 -0.41
C PHE A 49 -27.41 41.54 0.77
N GLY A 50 -27.38 40.32 1.30
CA GLY A 50 -26.62 39.97 2.50
C GLY A 50 -25.43 39.03 2.27
N GLY A 51 -25.15 38.62 1.02
CA GLY A 51 -24.08 37.64 0.73
C GLY A 51 -24.42 36.25 1.18
N VAL A 52 -23.39 35.47 1.50
CA VAL A 52 -23.55 34.10 2.05
C VAL A 52 -24.17 34.18 3.43
N GLN A 53 -25.24 33.42 3.63
CA GLN A 53 -25.95 33.36 4.92
C GLN A 53 -25.41 32.23 5.79
N ASP A 54 -25.54 32.40 7.12
CA ASP A 54 -25.15 31.38 8.07
C ASP A 54 -26.08 30.14 8.06
N ARG A 55 -27.25 30.28 7.41
CA ARG A 55 -28.23 29.22 7.31
C ARG A 55 -27.81 28.19 6.27
N ILE A 56 -27.58 26.98 6.72
CA ILE A 56 -27.32 25.80 5.90
C ILE A 56 -28.62 24.99 5.77
N LEU A 57 -28.97 24.60 4.55
CA LEU A 57 -30.17 23.84 4.25
C LEU A 57 -29.83 22.36 4.09
N ASP A 58 -30.67 21.51 4.70
CA ASP A 58 -30.60 20.06 4.57
C ASP A 58 -31.10 19.58 3.22
N GLU A 59 -30.86 18.29 2.94
CA GLU A 59 -31.36 17.62 1.74
C GLU A 59 -32.90 17.62 1.66
N GLY A 60 -33.42 17.57 0.43
CA GLY A 60 -34.85 17.59 0.16
C GLY A 60 -35.34 18.91 -0.45
N ILE A 61 -36.64 19.14 -0.36
CA ILE A 61 -37.28 20.35 -0.88
C ILE A 61 -37.10 21.51 0.11
N GLN A 62 -36.44 22.56 -0.33
CA GLN A 62 -36.16 23.74 0.48
C GLN A 62 -36.80 24.99 -0.16
N PHE A 63 -37.33 25.86 0.70
CA PHE A 63 -37.93 27.12 0.24
C PHE A 63 -36.90 28.26 0.29
N LYS A 64 -36.94 29.08 -0.76
CA LYS A 64 -36.10 30.27 -0.89
C LYS A 64 -36.94 31.49 -1.28
N LEU A 65 -36.46 32.68 -0.98
CA LEU A 65 -37.05 33.90 -1.46
C LEU A 65 -36.71 34.09 -2.94
N PRO A 66 -37.74 34.03 -3.85
CA PRO A 66 -37.51 34.17 -5.27
C PRO A 66 -36.84 35.49 -5.61
N PHE A 67 -35.90 35.48 -6.55
CA PHE A 67 -35.09 36.62 -7.01
C PHE A 67 -34.13 37.23 -6.01
N VAL A 68 -34.24 36.94 -4.72
CA VAL A 68 -33.39 37.47 -3.64
C VAL A 68 -32.35 36.42 -3.22
N GLU A 69 -32.77 35.17 -3.06
CA GLU A 69 -31.94 34.08 -2.58
C GLU A 69 -31.65 33.08 -3.68
N ASP A 70 -30.42 32.66 -3.77
CA ASP A 70 -29.98 31.52 -4.57
C ASP A 70 -29.45 30.41 -3.64
N ILE A 71 -29.84 29.16 -3.89
CA ILE A 71 -29.34 27.99 -3.14
C ILE A 71 -28.28 27.33 -3.99
N ILE A 72 -27.08 27.18 -3.41
CA ILE A 72 -25.93 26.58 -4.04
C ILE A 72 -25.72 25.22 -3.37
N PRO A 73 -25.97 24.11 -4.06
CA PRO A 73 -25.73 22.77 -3.50
C PRO A 73 -24.22 22.51 -3.42
N MET A 74 -23.75 22.00 -2.27
CA MET A 74 -22.38 21.52 -2.07
C MET A 74 -22.41 20.09 -1.60
N ASP A 75 -21.64 19.22 -2.28
CA ASP A 75 -21.52 17.80 -1.95
C ASP A 75 -20.68 17.63 -0.68
N VAL A 76 -21.26 16.97 0.32
CA VAL A 76 -20.63 16.67 1.62
C VAL A 76 -20.32 15.17 1.81
N LYS A 77 -20.50 14.37 0.75
CA LYS A 77 -20.12 12.96 0.75
C LYS A 77 -18.61 12.78 0.73
N ILE A 78 -18.17 11.61 1.15
CA ILE A 78 -16.76 11.22 1.02
C ILE A 78 -16.38 11.18 -0.47
N ARG A 79 -15.39 11.97 -0.84
CA ARG A 79 -14.84 12.06 -2.19
C ARG A 79 -13.40 11.59 -2.23
N LYS A 80 -13.04 10.94 -3.31
CA LYS A 80 -11.67 10.54 -3.58
C LYS A 80 -10.99 11.58 -4.47
N SER A 81 -9.78 12.00 -4.09
CA SER A 81 -8.86 12.77 -4.94
C SER A 81 -7.59 11.96 -5.14
N GLU A 82 -7.11 11.92 -6.37
CA GLU A 82 -5.79 11.38 -6.70
C GLU A 82 -4.89 12.52 -7.16
N THR A 83 -3.73 12.66 -6.52
CA THR A 83 -2.78 13.73 -6.80
C THR A 83 -1.39 13.13 -6.99
N GLY A 84 -0.78 13.41 -8.14
CA GLY A 84 0.63 13.10 -8.40
C GLY A 84 1.53 14.15 -7.73
N VAL A 85 2.53 13.69 -6.99
CA VAL A 85 3.48 14.55 -6.29
C VAL A 85 4.90 14.12 -6.61
N ALA A 86 5.73 15.11 -6.98
CA ALA A 86 7.18 14.95 -7.07
C ALA A 86 7.81 15.59 -5.83
N ALA A 87 8.70 14.86 -5.15
CA ALA A 87 9.37 15.29 -3.93
C ALA A 87 10.86 14.89 -3.99
N SER A 88 11.66 15.48 -3.09
CA SER A 88 13.03 15.04 -2.87
C SER A 88 13.16 14.48 -1.45
N THR A 89 13.86 13.37 -1.31
CA THR A 89 14.12 12.70 -0.05
C THR A 89 15.26 13.36 0.71
N LYS A 90 15.48 12.93 1.97
CA LYS A 90 16.58 13.40 2.84
C LYS A 90 17.95 13.19 2.20
N ASP A 91 18.13 12.12 1.43
CA ASP A 91 19.35 11.78 0.70
C ASP A 91 19.36 12.33 -0.74
N LEU A 92 18.54 13.38 -0.99
CA LEU A 92 18.48 14.14 -2.26
C LEU A 92 18.07 13.29 -3.47
N GLN A 93 17.37 12.18 -3.27
CA GLN A 93 16.81 11.41 -4.35
C GLN A 93 15.46 11.99 -4.76
N ASN A 94 15.20 12.04 -6.07
CA ASN A 94 13.91 12.43 -6.59
C ASN A 94 12.96 11.23 -6.55
N VAL A 95 11.80 11.43 -5.93
CA VAL A 95 10.72 10.46 -5.85
C VAL A 95 9.44 11.07 -6.40
N SER A 96 8.76 10.32 -7.25
CA SER A 96 7.40 10.62 -7.67
C SER A 96 6.45 9.66 -6.97
N SER A 97 5.34 10.17 -6.45
CA SER A 97 4.33 9.35 -5.80
C SER A 97 2.94 9.75 -6.25
N THR A 98 2.03 8.78 -6.29
CA THR A 98 0.60 9.00 -6.49
C THR A 98 -0.11 8.78 -5.17
N ILE A 99 -0.84 9.79 -4.75
CA ILE A 99 -1.55 9.83 -3.46
C ILE A 99 -3.05 9.75 -3.74
N ALA A 100 -3.73 8.86 -3.03
CA ALA A 100 -5.19 8.84 -2.95
C ALA A 100 -5.63 9.36 -1.59
N LEU A 101 -6.41 10.43 -1.62
CA LEU A 101 -6.99 11.07 -0.44
C LEU A 101 -8.51 10.92 -0.49
N ASN A 102 -9.09 10.31 0.53
CA ASN A 102 -10.53 10.34 0.77
C ASN A 102 -10.80 11.42 1.81
N TYR A 103 -11.70 12.32 1.48
CA TYR A 103 -12.04 13.47 2.31
C TYR A 103 -13.51 13.82 2.15
N HIS A 104 -14.04 14.52 3.13
CA HIS A 104 -15.34 15.17 3.03
C HIS A 104 -15.30 16.56 3.66
N VAL A 105 -16.29 17.36 3.31
CA VAL A 105 -16.49 18.71 3.87
C VAL A 105 -17.40 18.58 5.08
N ASP A 106 -17.08 19.28 6.18
CA ASP A 106 -17.96 19.32 7.36
C ASP A 106 -19.31 19.92 6.96
N PRO A 107 -20.41 19.15 7.07
CA PRO A 107 -21.75 19.62 6.70
C PRO A 107 -22.21 20.87 7.47
N GLY A 108 -21.64 21.12 8.65
CA GLY A 108 -22.01 22.26 9.48
C GLY A 108 -21.30 23.58 9.10
N THR A 109 -20.30 23.52 8.20
CA THR A 109 -19.46 24.69 7.87
C THR A 109 -19.30 24.93 6.37
N VAL A 110 -20.14 24.32 5.54
CA VAL A 110 -20.10 24.46 4.07
C VAL A 110 -20.23 25.91 3.60
N ASN A 111 -20.98 26.73 4.33
CA ASN A 111 -21.14 28.16 4.04
C ASN A 111 -19.82 28.91 4.19
N ILE A 112 -19.02 28.61 5.21
CA ILE A 112 -17.71 29.22 5.46
C ILE A 112 -16.74 28.84 4.33
N ILE A 113 -16.68 27.56 3.99
CA ILE A 113 -15.82 27.07 2.89
C ILE A 113 -16.21 27.77 1.57
N TYR A 114 -17.50 27.84 1.30
CA TYR A 114 -17.96 28.51 0.09
C TYR A 114 -17.61 30.03 0.09
N GLN A 115 -17.74 30.71 1.22
CA GLN A 115 -17.45 32.13 1.35
C GLN A 115 -15.94 32.41 1.20
N GLU A 116 -15.08 31.62 1.82
CA GLU A 116 -13.63 31.86 1.85
C GLU A 116 -12.90 31.32 0.64
N ILE A 117 -13.31 30.13 0.16
CA ILE A 117 -12.58 29.38 -0.86
C ILE A 117 -13.37 29.21 -2.15
N GLY A 118 -14.70 29.00 -2.03
CA GLY A 118 -15.59 28.72 -3.15
C GLY A 118 -15.68 27.21 -3.44
N ILE A 119 -16.32 26.88 -4.57
CA ILE A 119 -16.58 25.49 -4.98
C ILE A 119 -15.33 24.74 -5.46
N PHE A 120 -14.25 25.44 -5.80
CA PHE A 120 -12.98 24.88 -6.28
C PHE A 120 -11.97 24.65 -5.14
N PHE A 121 -12.46 24.25 -3.97
CA PHE A 121 -11.60 24.04 -2.80
C PHE A 121 -10.61 22.88 -2.98
N LYS A 122 -10.92 21.91 -3.87
CA LYS A 122 -10.00 20.82 -4.19
C LYS A 122 -8.71 21.35 -4.81
N GLU A 123 -8.83 22.13 -5.88
CA GLU A 123 -7.69 22.67 -6.63
C GLU A 123 -6.96 23.77 -5.85
N ARG A 124 -7.68 24.52 -5.01
CA ARG A 124 -7.13 25.67 -4.27
C ARG A 124 -6.48 25.28 -2.95
N ILE A 125 -7.00 24.28 -2.26
CA ILE A 125 -6.57 23.89 -0.90
C ILE A 125 -6.07 22.47 -0.85
N ILE A 126 -6.86 21.48 -1.32
CA ILE A 126 -6.52 20.06 -1.11
C ILE A 126 -5.26 19.68 -1.87
N ASP A 127 -5.23 19.90 -3.19
CA ASP A 127 -4.09 19.49 -4.02
C ASP A 127 -2.76 20.14 -3.59
N PRO A 128 -2.70 21.47 -3.32
CA PRO A 128 -1.48 22.08 -2.78
C PRO A 128 -1.12 21.57 -1.38
N SER A 129 -2.08 21.31 -0.51
CA SER A 129 -1.83 20.79 0.84
C SER A 129 -1.25 19.37 0.81
N VAL A 130 -1.76 18.52 -0.08
CA VAL A 130 -1.21 17.16 -0.31
C VAL A 130 0.23 17.24 -0.81
N GLN A 131 0.50 18.09 -1.81
CA GLN A 131 1.85 18.26 -2.35
C GLN A 131 2.83 18.75 -1.27
N GLU A 132 2.43 19.73 -0.48
CA GLU A 132 3.27 20.28 0.57
C GLU A 132 3.52 19.28 1.70
N ALA A 133 2.48 18.58 2.18
CA ALA A 133 2.63 17.56 3.21
C ALA A 133 3.55 16.42 2.78
N VAL A 134 3.39 15.92 1.55
CA VAL A 134 4.24 14.86 1.00
C VAL A 134 5.69 15.35 0.87
N LYS A 135 5.94 16.55 0.34
CA LYS A 135 7.28 17.12 0.23
C LYS A 135 7.94 17.31 1.58
N ALA A 136 7.21 17.85 2.55
CA ALA A 136 7.71 18.11 3.89
C ALA A 136 8.08 16.81 4.64
N VAL A 137 7.30 15.76 4.48
CA VAL A 137 7.58 14.47 5.12
C VAL A 137 8.65 13.71 4.35
N ALA A 138 8.60 13.65 3.01
CA ALA A 138 9.60 12.96 2.20
C ALA A 138 11.03 13.48 2.49
N ALA A 139 11.19 14.79 2.70
CA ALA A 139 12.49 15.40 3.07
C ALA A 139 13.05 14.93 4.43
N GLN A 140 12.25 14.27 5.27
CA GLN A 140 12.69 13.75 6.58
C GLN A 140 13.18 12.30 6.51
N PHE A 141 12.85 11.57 5.44
CA PHE A 141 13.17 10.16 5.25
C PHE A 141 14.11 9.97 4.05
N THR A 142 14.95 8.93 4.11
CA THR A 142 15.72 8.49 2.95
C THR A 142 14.84 7.72 1.98
N ALA A 143 15.31 7.55 0.74
CA ALA A 143 14.58 6.78 -0.26
C ALA A 143 14.34 5.32 0.19
N GLU A 144 15.30 4.70 0.88
CA GLU A 144 15.18 3.37 1.48
C GLU A 144 14.13 3.34 2.60
N GLU A 145 14.11 4.38 3.47
CA GLU A 145 13.13 4.49 4.56
C GLU A 145 11.70 4.71 4.05
N LEU A 146 11.50 5.42 2.94
CA LEU A 146 10.18 5.59 2.32
C LEU A 146 9.54 4.24 1.94
N ILE A 147 10.37 3.24 1.61
CA ILE A 147 9.91 1.90 1.25
C ILE A 147 9.75 1.04 2.51
N THR A 148 10.78 0.99 3.37
CA THR A 148 10.84 0.08 4.53
C THR A 148 9.95 0.52 5.70
N ARG A 149 9.78 1.84 5.87
CA ARG A 149 8.96 2.47 6.94
C ARG A 149 7.68 3.10 6.39
N ARG A 150 7.13 2.53 5.31
CA ARG A 150 5.98 3.09 4.58
C ARG A 150 4.79 3.43 5.47
N ALA A 151 4.50 2.61 6.47
CA ALA A 151 3.39 2.85 7.40
C ALA A 151 3.59 4.14 8.22
N GLU A 152 4.79 4.35 8.74
CA GLU A 152 5.14 5.56 9.50
C GLU A 152 5.10 6.83 8.62
N VAL A 153 5.63 6.73 7.40
CA VAL A 153 5.58 7.82 6.42
C VAL A 153 4.13 8.20 6.11
N ARG A 154 3.27 7.19 5.86
CA ARG A 154 1.85 7.41 5.62
C ARG A 154 1.17 8.12 6.79
N ASP A 155 1.40 7.64 8.01
CA ASP A 155 0.75 8.18 9.21
C ASP A 155 1.21 9.62 9.48
N LYS A 156 2.47 9.92 9.24
CA LYS A 156 3.04 11.28 9.39
C LYS A 156 2.52 12.26 8.33
N ILE A 157 2.34 11.79 7.08
CA ILE A 157 1.72 12.62 6.04
C ILE A 157 0.26 12.87 6.40
N LYS A 158 -0.49 11.85 6.84
CA LYS A 158 -1.88 12.00 7.26
C LYS A 158 -2.01 13.02 8.39
N GLU A 159 -1.22 12.91 9.44
CA GLU A 159 -1.21 13.87 10.56
C GLU A 159 -0.95 15.31 10.10
N THR A 160 0.02 15.49 9.20
CA THR A 160 0.35 16.80 8.64
C THR A 160 -0.81 17.36 7.80
N LEU A 161 -1.49 16.50 7.04
CA LEU A 161 -2.65 16.87 6.24
C LEU A 161 -3.86 17.20 7.10
N ASP A 162 -4.16 16.39 8.12
CA ASP A 162 -5.24 16.62 9.06
C ASP A 162 -5.10 17.98 9.73
N GLY A 163 -3.89 18.32 10.21
CA GLY A 163 -3.63 19.60 10.83
C GLY A 163 -3.82 20.81 9.88
N ARG A 164 -3.55 20.63 8.58
CA ARG A 164 -3.72 21.69 7.58
C ARG A 164 -5.16 21.82 7.10
N LEU A 165 -5.80 20.70 6.75
CA LEU A 165 -7.13 20.70 6.14
C LEU A 165 -8.24 20.99 7.15
N ASN A 166 -8.06 20.63 8.42
CA ASN A 166 -8.98 20.96 9.49
C ASN A 166 -9.15 22.49 9.67
N ASN A 167 -8.10 23.27 9.40
CA ASN A 167 -8.20 24.75 9.43
C ASN A 167 -9.18 25.31 8.39
N PHE A 168 -9.50 24.51 7.38
CA PHE A 168 -10.44 24.85 6.30
C PHE A 168 -11.75 24.07 6.41
N ASN A 169 -12.00 23.39 7.53
CA ASN A 169 -13.18 22.55 7.76
C ASN A 169 -13.32 21.38 6.76
N ILE A 170 -12.19 20.89 6.25
CA ILE A 170 -12.11 19.72 5.37
C ILE A 170 -11.53 18.58 6.21
N LEU A 171 -12.27 17.48 6.31
CA LEU A 171 -11.93 16.32 7.11
C LEU A 171 -11.31 15.23 6.24
N VAL A 172 -10.17 14.68 6.68
CA VAL A 172 -9.49 13.56 6.00
C VAL A 172 -9.97 12.25 6.57
N ASP A 173 -10.71 11.49 5.78
CA ASP A 173 -11.17 10.16 6.16
C ASP A 173 -10.05 9.13 6.05
N GLU A 174 -9.42 9.06 4.86
CA GLU A 174 -8.38 8.09 4.59
C GLU A 174 -7.30 8.66 3.66
N PHE A 175 -6.05 8.31 3.95
CA PHE A 175 -4.90 8.68 3.16
C PHE A 175 -4.13 7.43 2.74
N ASN A 176 -3.92 7.26 1.44
CA ASN A 176 -3.23 6.12 0.88
C ASN A 176 -2.17 6.58 -0.12
N ILE A 177 -0.96 6.03 0.05
CA ILE A 177 0.10 6.16 -0.94
C ILE A 177 -0.08 5.01 -1.94
N ILE A 178 -0.40 5.31 -3.19
CA ILE A 178 -0.59 4.28 -4.22
C ILE A 178 0.76 3.73 -4.63
N ASP A 179 1.69 4.60 -5.00
CA ASP A 179 2.98 4.23 -5.54
C ASP A 179 4.09 5.21 -5.13
N PHE A 180 5.33 4.68 -5.07
CA PHE A 180 6.56 5.44 -5.04
C PHE A 180 7.41 5.01 -6.23
N SER A 181 7.72 5.95 -7.11
CA SER A 181 8.60 5.76 -8.26
C SER A 181 9.88 6.55 -8.08
N PHE A 182 11.02 5.86 -8.17
CA PHE A 182 12.34 6.47 -8.09
C PHE A 182 13.00 6.56 -9.46
N SER A 183 14.08 7.31 -9.57
CA SER A 183 14.86 7.39 -10.81
C SER A 183 15.44 6.02 -11.17
N GLN A 184 15.58 5.75 -12.49
CA GLN A 184 16.17 4.49 -12.97
C GLN A 184 17.61 4.29 -12.45
N THR A 185 18.37 5.39 -12.35
CA THR A 185 19.73 5.36 -11.77
C THR A 185 19.75 4.92 -10.34
N PHE A 186 18.79 5.39 -9.52
CA PHE A 186 18.65 4.97 -8.13
C PHE A 186 18.25 3.49 -8.03
N ASN A 187 17.26 3.06 -8.81
CA ASN A 187 16.82 1.65 -8.83
C ASN A 187 17.99 0.72 -9.18
N ASN A 188 18.77 1.05 -10.21
CA ASN A 188 19.95 0.27 -10.61
C ASN A 188 21.03 0.24 -9.50
N ALA A 189 21.23 1.36 -8.80
CA ALA A 189 22.19 1.43 -7.69
C ALA A 189 21.77 0.57 -6.49
N ILE A 190 20.47 0.58 -6.14
CA ILE A 190 19.92 -0.28 -5.08
C ILE A 190 20.01 -1.75 -5.45
N GLU A 191 19.69 -2.11 -6.70
CA GLU A 191 19.81 -3.49 -7.19
C GLU A 191 21.28 -3.97 -7.15
N ALA A 192 22.22 -3.14 -7.59
CA ALA A 192 23.65 -3.43 -7.50
C ALA A 192 24.12 -3.59 -6.04
N LYS A 193 23.66 -2.71 -5.12
CA LYS A 193 23.97 -2.80 -3.69
C LYS A 193 23.45 -4.11 -3.10
N GLN A 194 22.18 -4.46 -3.36
CA GLN A 194 21.58 -5.70 -2.87
C GLN A 194 22.30 -6.94 -3.42
N THR A 195 22.67 -6.92 -4.71
CA THR A 195 23.43 -8.02 -5.33
C THR A 195 24.81 -8.17 -4.67
N ALA A 196 25.49 -7.07 -4.39
CA ALA A 196 26.79 -7.09 -3.70
C ALA A 196 26.66 -7.61 -2.25
N GLU A 197 25.67 -7.15 -1.50
CA GLU A 197 25.38 -7.62 -0.13
C GLU A 197 25.05 -9.12 -0.10
N GLN A 198 24.20 -9.59 -1.01
CA GLN A 198 23.87 -11.03 -1.13
C GLN A 198 25.08 -11.86 -1.53
N SER A 199 25.95 -11.34 -2.39
CA SER A 199 27.19 -12.01 -2.80
C SER A 199 28.19 -12.10 -1.64
N ALA A 200 28.33 -11.03 -0.86
CA ALA A 200 29.17 -11.01 0.34
C ALA A 200 28.66 -12.00 1.41
N LEU A 201 27.36 -12.02 1.67
CA LEU A 201 26.74 -12.95 2.62
C LEU A 201 26.87 -14.42 2.15
N LYS A 202 26.74 -14.66 0.84
CA LYS A 202 27.00 -15.98 0.27
C LYS A 202 28.44 -16.41 0.45
N ALA A 203 29.41 -15.53 0.17
CA ALA A 203 30.83 -15.84 0.35
C ALA A 203 31.17 -16.13 1.82
N GLU A 204 30.59 -15.41 2.77
CA GLU A 204 30.74 -15.67 4.21
C GLU A 204 30.19 -17.06 4.59
N ARG A 205 28.99 -17.40 4.14
CA ARG A 205 28.39 -18.72 4.38
C ARG A 205 29.18 -19.87 3.72
N ASP A 206 29.70 -19.65 2.50
CA ASP A 206 30.55 -20.61 1.81
C ASP A 206 31.85 -20.84 2.54
N LEU A 207 32.48 -19.79 3.09
CA LEU A 207 33.67 -19.88 3.92
C LEU A 207 33.42 -20.68 5.21
N ASP A 208 32.29 -20.43 5.88
CA ASP A 208 31.92 -21.19 7.08
C ASP A 208 31.62 -22.66 6.76
N ARG A 209 30.97 -22.94 5.62
CA ARG A 209 30.75 -24.30 5.13
C ARG A 209 32.08 -25.02 4.90
N ILE A 210 33.03 -24.38 4.19
CA ILE A 210 34.36 -24.96 3.93
C ILE A 210 35.11 -25.25 5.23
N LYS A 211 35.04 -24.33 6.23
CA LYS A 211 35.66 -24.58 7.56
C LYS A 211 35.06 -25.82 8.24
N ILE A 212 33.73 -25.93 8.24
CA ILE A 212 33.02 -27.07 8.84
C ILE A 212 33.39 -28.38 8.10
N GLU A 213 33.39 -28.36 6.76
CA GLU A 213 33.80 -29.52 5.95
C GLU A 213 35.25 -29.94 6.23
N ALA A 214 36.17 -28.97 6.35
CA ALA A 214 37.56 -29.24 6.70
C ALA A 214 37.69 -29.81 8.12
N GLU A 215 36.96 -29.30 9.09
CA GLU A 215 36.96 -29.82 10.47
C GLU A 215 36.36 -31.24 10.55
N GLN A 216 35.30 -31.49 9.79
CA GLN A 216 34.72 -32.85 9.65
C GLN A 216 35.73 -33.80 9.04
N ALA A 217 36.43 -33.43 7.95
CA ALA A 217 37.44 -34.25 7.33
C ALA A 217 38.60 -34.57 8.28
N ILE A 218 39.09 -33.60 9.05
CA ILE A 218 40.12 -33.76 10.08
C ILE A 218 39.64 -34.73 11.18
N THR A 219 38.40 -34.54 11.64
CA THR A 219 37.81 -35.38 12.70
C THR A 219 37.63 -36.81 12.22
N GLN A 220 37.18 -37.00 10.99
CA GLN A 220 37.04 -38.32 10.37
C GLN A 220 38.40 -38.98 10.21
N ALA A 221 39.41 -38.30 9.68
CA ALA A 221 40.76 -38.80 9.54
C ALA A 221 41.39 -39.21 10.90
N ARG A 222 41.13 -38.41 11.97
CA ARG A 222 41.55 -38.77 13.33
C ARG A 222 40.85 -40.00 13.86
N ALA A 223 39.52 -40.12 13.65
CA ALA A 223 38.76 -41.27 14.07
C ALA A 223 39.21 -42.54 13.34
N GLU A 224 39.48 -42.46 12.02
CA GLU A 224 40.05 -43.59 11.25
C GLU A 224 41.44 -43.99 11.73
N ALA A 225 42.32 -43.02 11.96
CA ALA A 225 43.67 -43.28 12.49
C ALA A 225 43.64 -43.95 13.88
N GLU A 226 42.76 -43.49 14.77
CA GLU A 226 42.55 -44.06 16.09
C GLU A 226 41.94 -45.46 16.00
N GLY A 227 40.96 -45.65 15.11
CA GLY A 227 40.40 -46.96 14.82
C GLY A 227 41.47 -47.98 14.34
N GLN A 228 42.36 -47.56 13.42
CA GLN A 228 43.48 -48.37 12.95
C GLN A 228 44.50 -48.66 14.07
N ARG A 229 44.77 -47.67 14.97
CA ARG A 229 45.62 -47.85 16.12
C ARG A 229 45.08 -48.94 17.08
N LEU A 230 43.82 -48.81 17.45
CA LEU A 230 43.12 -49.78 18.31
C LEU A 230 43.07 -51.15 17.67
N GLN A 231 42.87 -51.26 16.35
CA GLN A 231 42.91 -52.53 15.62
C GLN A 231 44.31 -53.16 15.69
N ARG A 232 45.40 -52.39 15.52
CA ARG A 232 46.77 -52.93 15.64
C ARG A 232 47.05 -53.41 17.04
N GLU A 233 46.61 -52.75 18.09
CA GLU A 233 46.77 -53.13 19.48
C GLU A 233 45.98 -54.39 19.83
N THR A 234 44.84 -54.62 19.22
CA THR A 234 43.96 -55.78 19.47
C THR A 234 44.25 -56.98 18.55
N ILE A 235 44.89 -56.75 17.39
CA ILE A 235 45.26 -57.85 16.47
C ILE A 235 46.55 -58.50 16.95
N THR A 236 46.43 -59.51 17.79
CA THR A 236 47.55 -60.44 18.13
C THR A 236 47.73 -61.47 17.05
N PRO A 237 48.97 -61.99 16.88
CA PRO A 237 49.24 -63.12 15.93
C PRO A 237 48.26 -64.25 16.10
N THR A 238 47.87 -64.58 17.34
CA THR A 238 46.94 -65.63 17.69
C THR A 238 45.51 -65.36 17.17
N LEU A 239 45.05 -64.14 17.24
CA LEU A 239 43.74 -63.69 16.73
C LEU A 239 43.69 -63.80 15.20
N LEU A 240 44.80 -63.40 14.52
CA LEU A 240 44.91 -63.57 13.05
C LEU A 240 44.82 -65.00 12.61
N GLN A 241 45.50 -65.91 13.35
CA GLN A 241 45.43 -67.33 13.09
C GLN A 241 44.02 -67.90 13.29
N LEU A 242 43.33 -67.46 14.37
CA LEU A 242 41.96 -67.88 14.66
C LEU A 242 41.01 -67.48 13.54
N ARG A 243 41.07 -66.22 13.10
CA ARG A 243 40.24 -65.70 12.00
C ARG A 243 40.58 -66.26 10.64
N ALA A 244 41.84 -66.63 10.42
CA ALA A 244 42.24 -67.37 9.21
C ALA A 244 41.62 -68.75 9.19
N ILE A 245 41.54 -69.43 10.34
CA ILE A 245 40.93 -70.75 10.50
C ILE A 245 39.37 -70.61 10.34
N GLU A 246 38.77 -69.67 10.94
CA GLU A 246 37.30 -69.43 10.81
C GLU A 246 36.85 -69.16 9.36
N LYS A 247 37.67 -68.40 8.58
CA LYS A 247 37.39 -68.13 7.18
C LYS A 247 37.89 -69.17 6.19
N TRP A 248 38.53 -70.21 6.65
CA TRP A 248 39.05 -71.25 5.76
C TRP A 248 37.93 -72.15 5.26
N ASP A 249 37.76 -72.16 3.96
CA ASP A 249 36.79 -72.98 3.23
C ASP A 249 37.13 -74.45 3.10
N GLY A 250 38.23 -74.93 3.75
CA GLY A 250 38.68 -76.30 3.73
C GLY A 250 39.49 -76.67 2.51
N HIS A 251 39.77 -75.79 1.58
CA HIS A 251 40.53 -76.05 0.37
C HIS A 251 41.93 -75.44 0.45
N PHE A 252 42.97 -76.23 0.14
CA PHE A 252 44.32 -75.69 0.01
C PHE A 252 44.45 -74.85 -1.28
N PRO A 253 45.06 -73.68 -1.21
CA PRO A 253 45.29 -72.87 -2.40
C PRO A 253 46.18 -73.64 -3.38
N GLN A 254 45.75 -73.76 -4.62
CA GLN A 254 46.46 -74.52 -5.68
C GLN A 254 47.72 -73.80 -6.20
N VAL A 255 48.10 -72.66 -5.66
CA VAL A 255 49.31 -71.90 -6.04
C VAL A 255 50.35 -72.07 -4.95
N VAL A 256 51.30 -72.97 -5.16
CA VAL A 256 52.47 -73.15 -4.30
C VAL A 256 53.62 -72.28 -4.81
N GLY A 257 53.62 -71.01 -4.36
CA GLY A 257 54.76 -70.09 -4.50
C GLY A 257 55.62 -70.13 -3.24
N GLN A 258 56.93 -69.88 -3.37
CA GLN A 258 57.91 -70.01 -2.28
C GLN A 258 57.74 -69.04 -1.10
N SER A 259 56.66 -68.25 -1.04
CA SER A 259 56.29 -67.44 0.12
C SER A 259 54.83 -67.62 0.42
N MET A 260 54.47 -68.33 1.45
CA MET A 260 53.17 -68.33 2.06
C MET A 260 53.10 -67.04 2.94
N PRO A 261 52.33 -66.06 2.60
CA PRO A 261 52.42 -64.70 3.27
C PRO A 261 51.79 -64.66 4.66
N PHE A 262 51.07 -65.71 5.13
CA PHE A 262 50.24 -65.53 6.33
C PHE A 262 50.25 -66.64 7.38
N ILE A 263 50.93 -67.78 7.16
CA ILE A 263 50.99 -68.87 8.15
C ILE A 263 52.42 -69.46 8.25
N ASP A 264 53.11 -69.15 9.36
CA ASP A 264 54.38 -69.82 9.73
C ASP A 264 54.11 -71.15 10.41
N LEU A 265 54.19 -72.23 9.60
CA LEU A 265 53.99 -73.61 10.05
C LEU A 265 55.04 -74.10 11.03
N LYS A 266 56.16 -73.40 11.20
CA LYS A 266 57.18 -73.77 12.20
C LYS A 266 56.77 -73.45 13.64
N SER A 267 55.78 -72.56 13.81
CA SER A 267 55.23 -72.16 15.13
C SER A 267 54.20 -73.19 15.67
N LEU A 268 53.78 -74.13 14.85
CA LEU A 268 52.74 -75.15 15.18
C LEU A 268 53.31 -76.55 15.59
N GLN A 269 54.65 -76.71 15.67
CA GLN A 269 55.21 -77.98 16.21
C GLN A 269 55.12 -77.94 17.74
N PRO A 270 54.41 -78.91 18.35
CA PRO A 270 54.38 -79.04 19.81
C PRO A 270 55.76 -79.46 20.30
N ARG A 271 56.24 -78.84 21.33
CA ARG A 271 57.42 -79.28 22.10
C ARG A 271 57.08 -80.52 22.89
#